data_9159d1d5cb28b9762e845761daa616de
#
_entry.id   9159d1d5cb28b9762e845761daa616de
#
_cell.length_a   1.000
_cell.length_b   1.000
_cell.length_c   1.000
_cell.angle_alpha   90.00
_cell.angle_beta   90.00
_cell.angle_gamma   90.00
#
_symmetry.space_group_name_H-M   'P 1'
#
loop_
_entity.id
_entity.type
_entity.pdbx_description
1 polymer ?
#
loop_
_entity_poly.entity_id
_entity_poly.type
_entity_poly.pdbx_seq_one_letter_code
_entity_poly.pdbx_strand_id
1 'polypeptide(L)'
;MSGGMVLVDVSGKASTVMTTKGDIVTFSSSRVRKAVGSNSQFLVCDSTDADGNKYDYNTTSFVIACSDETSDLEVGDDKAQIQLPFQFELTAISANVNVASTGADINIQVQEDNVNIMSGVGITIDATETSSLTSATLPTITDSTLASGSIISVDLDQIGSGDTGKGLKINLIGYRIV
;
A
#
# COMPACT_ATOMS: atom_id res chain seq x y z
N MET A 1 -0.60 -38.14 -19.10
CA MET A 1 0.65 -37.86 -19.85
C MET A 1 0.85 -36.35 -19.84
N SER A 2 1.83 -35.87 -19.06
CA SER A 2 2.20 -34.46 -19.06
C SER A 2 3.12 -34.20 -20.24
N GLY A 3 2.58 -33.67 -21.34
CA GLY A 3 3.37 -33.25 -22.50
C GLY A 3 4.10 -31.93 -22.17
N GLY A 4 5.29 -32.00 -21.63
CA GLY A 4 6.17 -30.84 -21.53
C GLY A 4 6.58 -30.39 -22.93
N MET A 5 6.48 -29.08 -23.20
CA MET A 5 6.97 -28.49 -24.44
C MET A 5 8.50 -28.56 -24.46
N VAL A 6 9.05 -29.38 -25.34
CA VAL A 6 10.51 -29.48 -25.52
C VAL A 6 10.93 -28.36 -26.47
N LEU A 7 11.67 -27.39 -25.98
CA LEU A 7 12.36 -26.41 -26.80
C LEU A 7 13.71 -27.00 -27.19
N VAL A 8 13.93 -27.20 -28.50
CA VAL A 8 15.21 -27.65 -29.05
C VAL A 8 16.04 -26.42 -29.36
N ASP A 9 17.25 -26.35 -28.82
CA ASP A 9 18.20 -25.30 -29.18
C ASP A 9 18.80 -25.54 -30.59
N VAL A 10 19.54 -24.57 -31.11
CA VAL A 10 20.17 -24.67 -32.44
C VAL A 10 21.24 -25.76 -32.54
N SER A 11 21.62 -26.38 -31.41
CA SER A 11 22.56 -27.53 -31.37
C SER A 11 21.83 -28.89 -31.34
N GLY A 12 20.48 -28.89 -31.38
CA GLY A 12 19.66 -30.10 -31.35
C GLY A 12 19.51 -30.77 -29.99
N LYS A 13 19.97 -30.12 -28.92
CA LYS A 13 19.78 -30.61 -27.55
C LYS A 13 18.44 -30.17 -26.98
N ALA A 14 17.67 -31.14 -26.49
CA ALA A 14 16.48 -30.85 -25.70
C ALA A 14 16.86 -30.17 -24.38
N SER A 15 16.56 -28.90 -24.23
CA SER A 15 16.71 -28.20 -22.96
C SER A 15 15.33 -28.03 -22.34
N THR A 16 15.10 -28.65 -21.18
CA THR A 16 13.89 -28.41 -20.38
C THR A 16 14.09 -27.11 -19.61
N VAL A 17 13.77 -26.00 -20.26
CA VAL A 17 13.91 -24.67 -19.64
C VAL A 17 12.83 -24.45 -18.58
N MET A 18 11.63 -25.01 -18.80
CA MET A 18 10.50 -24.85 -17.88
C MET A 18 10.37 -26.08 -16.99
N THR A 19 10.38 -25.90 -15.69
CA THR A 19 10.35 -26.97 -14.70
C THR A 19 9.13 -26.98 -13.80
N THR A 20 8.42 -25.86 -13.74
CA THR A 20 7.26 -25.66 -12.85
C THR A 20 6.10 -25.08 -13.62
N LYS A 21 4.87 -25.44 -13.23
CA LYS A 21 3.66 -24.84 -13.79
C LYS A 21 3.69 -23.33 -13.53
N GLY A 22 3.46 -22.53 -14.56
CA GLY A 22 3.48 -21.07 -14.48
C GLY A 22 4.83 -20.43 -14.83
N ASP A 23 5.90 -21.23 -14.99
CA ASP A 23 7.17 -20.70 -15.51
C ASP A 23 6.99 -20.13 -16.91
N ILE A 24 7.75 -19.08 -17.21
CA ILE A 24 7.84 -18.52 -18.56
C ILE A 24 9.29 -18.54 -19.04
N VAL A 25 9.47 -18.46 -20.35
CA VAL A 25 10.77 -18.29 -20.99
C VAL A 25 10.91 -16.83 -21.40
N THR A 26 11.93 -16.19 -20.90
CA THR A 26 12.32 -14.80 -21.23
C THR A 26 13.64 -14.80 -21.98
N PHE A 27 14.05 -13.65 -22.47
CA PHE A 27 15.29 -13.48 -23.21
C PHE A 27 16.06 -12.27 -22.67
N SER A 28 17.33 -12.53 -22.28
CA SER A 28 18.31 -11.48 -22.02
C SER A 28 19.42 -11.58 -23.08
N SER A 29 20.56 -12.14 -22.78
CA SER A 29 21.58 -12.54 -23.80
C SER A 29 21.33 -13.96 -24.31
N SER A 30 20.53 -14.75 -23.63
CA SER A 30 20.12 -16.11 -23.97
C SER A 30 18.69 -16.36 -23.47
N ARG A 31 18.11 -17.52 -23.79
CA ARG A 31 16.82 -17.94 -23.22
C ARG A 31 17.01 -18.29 -21.75
N VAL A 32 16.23 -17.67 -20.89
CA VAL A 32 16.27 -17.86 -19.44
C VAL A 32 14.87 -18.25 -18.95
N ARG A 33 14.82 -19.15 -17.98
CA ARG A 33 13.60 -19.45 -17.26
C ARG A 33 13.34 -18.35 -16.24
N LYS A 34 12.17 -17.73 -16.31
CA LYS A 34 11.65 -16.93 -15.20
C LYS A 34 10.68 -17.80 -14.41
N ALA A 35 11.00 -18.08 -13.16
CA ALA A 35 10.13 -18.85 -12.28
C ALA A 35 8.81 -18.12 -12.06
N VAL A 36 7.74 -18.88 -11.80
CA VAL A 36 6.45 -18.30 -11.42
C VAL A 36 6.61 -17.38 -10.21
N GLY A 37 5.93 -16.23 -10.23
CA GLY A 37 5.87 -15.31 -9.11
C GLY A 37 5.04 -15.84 -7.93
N SER A 38 4.97 -15.05 -6.88
CA SER A 38 4.08 -15.31 -5.74
C SER A 38 2.62 -15.00 -6.09
N ASN A 39 1.69 -15.51 -5.28
CA ASN A 39 0.27 -15.14 -5.40
C ASN A 39 0.09 -13.63 -5.35
N SER A 40 -0.91 -13.12 -6.06
CA SER A 40 -1.22 -11.68 -6.21
C SER A 40 -0.21 -10.86 -7.01
N GLN A 41 0.88 -11.45 -7.52
CA GLN A 41 1.82 -10.76 -8.40
C GLN A 41 1.41 -10.86 -9.86
N PHE A 42 1.73 -9.81 -10.62
CA PHE A 42 1.59 -9.72 -12.07
C PHE A 42 2.97 -9.66 -12.72
N LEU A 43 3.06 -10.20 -13.93
CA LEU A 43 4.24 -9.99 -14.76
C LEU A 43 4.15 -8.59 -15.37
N VAL A 44 5.12 -7.74 -15.06
CA VAL A 44 5.21 -6.37 -15.58
C VAL A 44 6.47 -6.19 -16.42
N CYS A 45 6.42 -5.30 -17.40
CA CYS A 45 7.60 -4.89 -18.15
C CYS A 45 8.50 -4.02 -17.26
N ASP A 46 9.78 -4.33 -17.20
CA ASP A 46 10.79 -3.54 -16.47
C ASP A 46 12.09 -3.54 -17.27
N SER A 47 12.42 -2.40 -17.86
CA SER A 47 13.62 -2.25 -18.68
C SER A 47 14.93 -2.28 -17.87
N THR A 48 14.84 -2.21 -16.54
CA THR A 48 16.01 -2.31 -15.64
C THR A 48 16.30 -3.74 -15.23
N ASP A 49 15.34 -4.66 -15.41
CA ASP A 49 15.53 -6.09 -15.18
C ASP A 49 16.28 -6.72 -16.38
N ALA A 50 17.18 -7.67 -16.09
CA ALA A 50 18.04 -8.28 -17.10
C ALA A 50 17.28 -8.97 -18.25
N ASP A 51 16.06 -9.43 -18.01
CA ASP A 51 15.19 -10.07 -18.99
C ASP A 51 13.98 -9.21 -19.41
N GLY A 52 14.00 -7.91 -19.02
CA GLY A 52 13.02 -6.92 -19.45
C GLY A 52 11.66 -7.01 -18.74
N ASN A 53 11.53 -7.87 -17.74
CA ASN A 53 10.27 -8.02 -16.99
C ASN A 53 10.51 -8.56 -15.57
N LYS A 54 9.60 -8.23 -14.65
CA LYS A 54 9.59 -8.73 -13.27
C LYS A 54 8.17 -9.09 -12.83
N TYR A 55 8.06 -9.84 -11.74
CA TYR A 55 6.80 -9.98 -11.03
C TYR A 55 6.67 -8.85 -10.00
N ASP A 56 5.53 -8.19 -9.98
CA ASP A 56 5.25 -7.09 -9.07
C ASP A 56 3.80 -7.13 -8.60
N TYR A 57 3.51 -6.46 -7.48
CA TYR A 57 2.15 -6.35 -6.97
C TYR A 57 1.43 -5.16 -7.61
N ASN A 58 0.13 -5.31 -7.87
CA ASN A 58 -0.69 -4.19 -8.32
C ASN A 58 -1.03 -3.31 -7.13
N THR A 59 -0.27 -2.25 -6.93
CA THR A 59 -0.50 -1.28 -5.87
C THR A 59 -1.81 -0.53 -6.13
N THR A 60 -2.63 -0.43 -5.11
CA THR A 60 -3.87 0.32 -5.09
C THR A 60 -3.97 1.14 -3.79
N SER A 61 -5.00 1.96 -3.66
CA SER A 61 -5.22 2.72 -2.44
C SER A 61 -6.69 2.80 -2.07
N PHE A 62 -6.96 2.86 -0.76
CA PHE A 62 -8.22 3.31 -0.20
C PHE A 62 -8.05 4.73 0.32
N VAL A 63 -8.97 5.63 -0.05
CA VAL A 63 -9.03 6.98 0.47
C VAL A 63 -10.20 7.07 1.43
N ILE A 64 -9.92 7.43 2.68
CA ILE A 64 -10.92 7.61 3.74
C ILE A 64 -11.09 9.10 3.98
N ALA A 65 -12.26 9.66 3.66
CA ALA A 65 -12.60 11.03 4.00
C ALA A 65 -13.05 11.08 5.48
N CYS A 66 -12.31 11.82 6.31
CA CYS A 66 -12.55 11.89 7.75
C CYS A 66 -13.29 13.18 8.17
N SER A 67 -13.39 14.15 7.29
CA SER A 67 -14.17 15.37 7.48
C SER A 67 -14.67 15.90 6.14
N ASP A 68 -15.64 16.85 6.19
CA ASP A 68 -15.94 17.65 5.03
C ASP A 68 -14.83 18.68 4.74
N GLU A 69 -14.91 19.35 3.60
CA GLU A 69 -13.86 20.25 3.10
C GLU A 69 -13.84 21.62 3.79
N THR A 70 -14.88 21.98 4.55
CA THR A 70 -15.15 23.35 5.00
C THR A 70 -15.24 23.51 6.51
N SER A 71 -15.66 22.47 7.21
CA SER A 71 -15.77 22.49 8.68
C SER A 71 -14.41 22.31 9.35
N ASP A 72 -14.26 22.94 10.48
CA ASP A 72 -13.11 22.76 11.36
C ASP A 72 -12.98 21.32 11.83
N LEU A 73 -11.76 20.82 11.94
CA LEU A 73 -11.51 19.50 12.48
C LEU A 73 -11.83 19.48 13.99
N GLU A 74 -12.31 18.35 14.46
CA GLU A 74 -12.61 18.09 15.86
C GLU A 74 -11.96 16.77 16.27
N VAL A 75 -11.32 16.72 17.44
CA VAL A 75 -10.78 15.50 18.04
C VAL A 75 -11.90 14.50 18.32
N GLY A 76 -11.59 13.23 18.27
CA GLY A 76 -12.51 12.16 18.62
C GLY A 76 -12.16 10.84 17.96
N ASP A 77 -12.72 9.80 18.51
CA ASP A 77 -12.59 8.43 18.04
C ASP A 77 -13.57 8.18 16.86
N ASP A 78 -13.25 7.21 16.01
CA ASP A 78 -14.10 6.74 14.92
C ASP A 78 -14.63 7.86 14.00
N LYS A 79 -13.82 8.87 13.71
CA LYS A 79 -14.22 10.00 12.83
C LYS A 79 -14.62 9.53 11.43
N ALA A 80 -14.08 8.40 10.98
CA ALA A 80 -14.47 7.73 9.77
C ALA A 80 -14.20 6.23 9.88
N GLN A 81 -15.04 5.44 9.20
CA GLN A 81 -14.88 3.97 9.16
C GLN A 81 -15.11 3.45 7.74
N ILE A 82 -14.35 2.43 7.34
CA ILE A 82 -14.60 1.64 6.14
C ILE A 82 -14.47 0.16 6.47
N GLN A 83 -15.24 -0.69 5.79
CA GLN A 83 -15.04 -2.12 5.83
C GLN A 83 -14.19 -2.59 4.66
N LEU A 84 -13.13 -3.35 4.92
CA LEU A 84 -12.27 -3.89 3.87
C LEU A 84 -12.98 -5.02 3.11
N PRO A 85 -13.12 -4.92 1.78
CA PRO A 85 -13.80 -5.94 0.97
C PRO A 85 -12.94 -7.19 0.72
N PHE A 86 -11.65 -7.14 1.01
CA PHE A 86 -10.67 -8.22 0.82
C PHE A 86 -9.46 -8.00 1.72
N GLN A 87 -8.65 -9.04 1.91
CA GLN A 87 -7.39 -8.94 2.64
C GLN A 87 -6.43 -8.00 1.90
N PHE A 88 -5.83 -7.06 2.65
CA PHE A 88 -5.01 -5.98 2.10
C PHE A 88 -3.67 -5.92 2.79
N GLU A 89 -2.59 -5.93 2.01
CA GLU A 89 -1.25 -5.67 2.52
C GLU A 89 -0.97 -4.18 2.42
N LEU A 90 -0.87 -3.51 3.57
CA LEU A 90 -0.59 -2.08 3.70
C LEU A 90 0.93 -1.85 3.59
N THR A 91 1.35 -1.11 2.58
CA THR A 91 2.78 -0.79 2.35
C THR A 91 3.14 0.63 2.74
N ALA A 92 2.17 1.53 2.72
CA ALA A 92 2.33 2.92 3.15
C ALA A 92 0.99 3.50 3.61
N ILE A 93 1.07 4.53 4.45
CA ILE A 93 -0.06 5.30 4.91
C ILE A 93 0.31 6.77 4.91
N SER A 94 -0.63 7.62 4.51
CA SER A 94 -0.44 9.07 4.55
C SER A 94 -1.75 9.80 4.82
N ALA A 95 -1.65 11.05 5.23
CA ALA A 95 -2.79 11.93 5.45
C ALA A 95 -2.58 13.27 4.75
N ASN A 96 -3.66 13.91 4.40
CA ASN A 96 -3.65 15.29 3.92
C ASN A 96 -4.89 16.06 4.39
N VAL A 97 -4.74 17.37 4.47
CA VAL A 97 -5.81 18.34 4.75
C VAL A 97 -5.88 19.38 3.65
N ASN A 98 -7.04 19.98 3.46
CA ASN A 98 -7.21 21.09 2.51
C ASN A 98 -6.73 22.42 3.09
N VAL A 99 -6.94 22.62 4.38
CA VAL A 99 -6.48 23.79 5.13
C VAL A 99 -5.59 23.31 6.23
N ALA A 100 -4.37 23.84 6.28
CA ALA A 100 -3.38 23.50 7.31
C ALA A 100 -3.85 23.94 8.69
N SER A 101 -3.43 23.21 9.72
CA SER A 101 -3.54 23.61 11.11
C SER A 101 -2.53 24.68 11.46
N THR A 102 -2.75 25.41 12.55
CA THR A 102 -1.76 26.33 13.14
C THR A 102 -1.63 26.10 14.63
N GLY A 103 -0.44 26.39 15.18
CA GLY A 103 -0.15 26.35 16.62
C GLY A 103 0.13 24.95 17.18
N ALA A 104 -0.39 23.89 16.58
CA ALA A 104 -0.08 22.49 16.91
C ALA A 104 -0.26 21.59 15.69
N ASP A 105 0.38 20.44 15.71
CA ASP A 105 0.28 19.40 14.70
C ASP A 105 -1.07 18.69 14.76
N ILE A 106 -1.44 18.03 13.65
CA ILE A 106 -2.56 17.09 13.62
C ILE A 106 -2.00 15.69 13.81
N ASN A 107 -2.48 14.96 14.82
CA ASN A 107 -2.10 13.57 15.11
C ASN A 107 -3.30 12.65 14.90
N ILE A 108 -3.08 11.57 14.16
CA ILE A 108 -4.13 10.67 13.68
C ILE A 108 -3.71 9.23 13.96
N GLN A 109 -4.59 8.44 14.58
CA GLN A 109 -4.45 6.99 14.67
C GLN A 109 -5.37 6.30 13.66
N VAL A 110 -4.91 5.16 13.15
CA VAL A 110 -5.73 4.27 12.34
C VAL A 110 -5.75 2.91 13.00
N GLN A 111 -6.93 2.33 13.09
CA GLN A 111 -7.18 1.07 13.78
C GLN A 111 -7.81 0.06 12.83
N GLU A 112 -7.50 -1.22 13.05
CA GLU A 112 -8.24 -2.36 12.53
C GLU A 112 -8.97 -3.02 13.69
N ASP A 113 -10.30 -3.11 13.61
CA ASP A 113 -11.17 -3.70 14.64
C ASP A 113 -10.86 -3.20 16.06
N ASN A 114 -10.66 -1.88 16.21
CA ASN A 114 -10.29 -1.16 17.44
C ASN A 114 -8.86 -1.45 17.96
N VAL A 115 -7.96 -1.95 17.12
CA VAL A 115 -6.55 -2.13 17.45
C VAL A 115 -5.69 -1.23 16.56
N ASN A 116 -4.82 -0.40 17.18
CA ASN A 116 -3.93 0.46 16.42
C ASN A 116 -3.01 -0.34 15.49
N ILE A 117 -3.00 0.02 14.21
CA ILE A 117 -2.10 -0.57 13.20
C ILE A 117 -0.77 0.19 13.07
N MET A 118 -0.58 1.23 13.87
CA MET A 118 0.63 2.05 13.90
C MET A 118 1.14 2.21 15.33
N SER A 119 2.43 2.50 15.48
CA SER A 119 3.05 2.80 16.76
C SER A 119 3.17 4.31 17.00
N GLY A 120 3.36 4.69 18.27
CA GLY A 120 3.60 6.08 18.68
C GLY A 120 2.37 6.96 18.46
N VAL A 121 2.58 8.15 17.93
CA VAL A 121 1.52 9.14 17.65
C VAL A 121 0.76 8.89 16.34
N GLY A 122 1.09 7.82 15.63
CA GLY A 122 0.46 7.50 14.36
C GLY A 122 0.92 8.39 13.21
N ILE A 123 -0.01 8.95 12.43
CA ILE A 123 0.28 9.87 11.34
C ILE A 123 0.29 11.29 11.90
N THR A 124 1.32 12.06 11.56
CA THR A 124 1.43 13.48 11.92
C THR A 124 1.38 14.34 10.65
N ILE A 125 0.61 15.43 10.71
CA ILE A 125 0.73 16.55 9.76
C ILE A 125 1.24 17.73 10.59
N ASP A 126 2.45 18.19 10.31
CA ASP A 126 3.07 19.27 11.06
C ASP A 126 2.28 20.59 10.90
N ALA A 127 2.27 21.43 11.92
CA ALA A 127 1.58 22.72 11.88
C ALA A 127 2.04 23.54 10.67
N THR A 128 1.09 24.18 10.01
CA THR A 128 1.26 24.96 8.76
C THR A 128 1.49 24.12 7.49
N GLU A 129 1.51 22.79 7.61
CA GLU A 129 1.59 21.88 6.46
C GLU A 129 0.23 21.27 6.13
N THR A 130 0.11 20.76 4.90
CA THR A 130 -1.13 20.13 4.40
C THR A 130 -0.96 18.65 4.11
N SER A 131 0.22 18.07 4.38
CA SER A 131 0.54 16.67 4.07
C SER A 131 1.44 16.06 5.14
N SER A 132 1.15 14.83 5.49
CA SER A 132 2.02 14.02 6.37
C SER A 132 3.30 13.54 5.69
N LEU A 133 3.42 13.66 4.37
CA LEU A 133 4.61 13.23 3.64
C LEU A 133 5.83 14.11 3.86
N THR A 134 5.62 15.34 4.34
CA THR A 134 6.66 16.31 4.68
C THR A 134 6.91 16.40 6.18
N SER A 135 6.13 15.70 7.00
CA SER A 135 6.26 15.69 8.44
C SER A 135 7.64 15.22 8.90
N ALA A 136 8.13 15.86 9.97
CA ALA A 136 9.37 15.46 10.64
C ALA A 136 9.29 14.05 11.24
N THR A 137 8.09 13.57 11.57
CA THR A 137 7.84 12.23 12.11
C THR A 137 6.96 11.43 11.15
N LEU A 138 7.53 10.42 10.52
CA LEU A 138 6.79 9.51 9.64
C LEU A 138 6.13 8.38 10.45
N PRO A 139 4.93 7.92 10.06
CA PRO A 139 4.23 6.83 10.73
C PRO A 139 5.01 5.51 10.62
N THR A 140 4.98 4.71 11.68
CA THR A 140 5.53 3.35 11.69
C THR A 140 4.36 2.37 11.72
N ILE A 141 4.16 1.63 10.62
CA ILE A 141 3.15 0.57 10.52
C ILE A 141 3.62 -0.63 11.35
N THR A 142 2.80 -1.11 12.26
CA THR A 142 3.05 -2.28 13.12
C THR A 142 2.22 -3.48 12.72
N ASP A 143 1.09 -3.24 12.07
CA ASP A 143 0.26 -4.27 11.43
C ASP A 143 0.02 -3.89 9.98
N SER A 144 0.63 -4.65 9.07
CA SER A 144 0.54 -4.41 7.62
C SER A 144 -0.47 -5.31 6.93
N THR A 145 -0.90 -6.41 7.57
CA THR A 145 -1.77 -7.42 6.94
C THR A 145 -3.21 -7.27 7.43
N LEU A 146 -3.96 -6.39 6.79
CA LEU A 146 -5.33 -6.08 7.18
C LEU A 146 -6.31 -7.14 6.66
N ALA A 147 -7.19 -7.64 7.53
CA ALA A 147 -8.05 -8.78 7.23
C ALA A 147 -9.24 -8.41 6.32
N SER A 148 -9.71 -9.37 5.53
CA SER A 148 -10.95 -9.23 4.78
C SER A 148 -12.15 -9.11 5.71
N GLY A 149 -12.96 -8.08 5.53
CA GLY A 149 -14.17 -7.83 6.34
C GLY A 149 -13.91 -7.03 7.61
N SER A 150 -12.65 -6.77 8.00
CA SER A 150 -12.33 -5.92 9.15
C SER A 150 -12.80 -4.48 8.94
N ILE A 151 -13.02 -3.79 10.04
CA ILE A 151 -13.35 -2.37 10.06
C ILE A 151 -12.09 -1.57 10.30
N ILE A 152 -11.76 -0.70 9.37
CA ILE A 152 -10.71 0.29 9.54
C ILE A 152 -11.35 1.58 10.03
N SER A 153 -10.94 2.04 11.21
CA SER A 153 -11.39 3.30 11.78
C SER A 153 -10.25 4.30 11.91
N VAL A 154 -10.61 5.58 11.98
CA VAL A 154 -9.69 6.71 12.08
C VAL A 154 -10.04 7.53 13.30
N ASP A 155 -9.09 7.67 14.20
CA ASP A 155 -9.19 8.52 15.37
C ASP A 155 -8.36 9.79 15.16
N LEU A 156 -8.87 10.92 15.61
CA LEU A 156 -8.20 12.21 15.55
C LEU A 156 -7.83 12.64 16.98
N ASP A 157 -6.58 12.38 17.35
CA ASP A 157 -6.09 12.56 18.73
C ASP A 157 -5.72 14.01 19.04
N GLN A 158 -5.22 14.74 18.02
CA GLN A 158 -4.80 16.14 18.17
C GLN A 158 -5.10 16.92 16.89
N ILE A 159 -5.44 18.18 17.06
CA ILE A 159 -5.67 19.17 16.01
C ILE A 159 -4.87 20.45 16.30
N GLY A 160 -4.85 21.40 15.38
CA GLY A 160 -4.25 22.71 15.61
C GLY A 160 -4.86 23.45 16.80
N SER A 161 -4.03 24.16 17.53
CA SER A 161 -4.46 24.97 18.68
C SER A 161 -4.88 26.41 18.30
N GLY A 162 -4.52 26.85 17.10
CA GLY A 162 -5.01 28.09 16.47
C GLY A 162 -6.11 27.76 15.46
N ASP A 163 -5.75 27.59 14.16
CA ASP A 163 -6.64 26.97 13.19
C ASP A 163 -6.54 25.44 13.32
N THR A 164 -7.67 24.77 13.37
CA THR A 164 -7.71 23.30 13.62
C THR A 164 -7.36 22.48 12.40
N GLY A 165 -7.43 23.07 11.19
CA GLY A 165 -7.35 22.38 9.90
C GLY A 165 -8.74 22.00 9.36
N LYS A 166 -8.81 21.64 8.06
CA LYS A 166 -10.06 21.22 7.36
C LYS A 166 -9.78 20.21 6.29
N GLY A 167 -10.78 19.38 5.97
CA GLY A 167 -10.75 18.48 4.82
C GLY A 167 -9.76 17.33 4.96
N LEU A 168 -9.77 16.66 6.13
CA LEU A 168 -8.88 15.52 6.41
C LEU A 168 -9.22 14.29 5.58
N LYS A 169 -8.20 13.73 4.95
CA LYS A 169 -8.26 12.46 4.20
C LYS A 169 -7.06 11.59 4.56
N ILE A 170 -7.31 10.30 4.68
CA ILE A 170 -6.28 9.27 4.90
C ILE A 170 -6.17 8.43 3.64
N ASN A 171 -4.94 8.11 3.24
CA ASN A 171 -4.66 7.20 2.13
C ASN A 171 -3.98 5.95 2.67
N LEU A 172 -4.63 4.80 2.53
CA LEU A 172 -4.05 3.48 2.75
C LEU A 172 -3.52 2.97 1.41
N ILE A 173 -2.23 2.73 1.30
CA ILE A 173 -1.56 2.34 0.05
C ILE A 173 -1.01 0.94 0.21
N GLY A 174 -1.29 0.08 -0.74
CA GLY A 174 -0.86 -1.31 -0.65
C GLY A 174 -1.39 -2.15 -1.81
N TYR A 175 -1.61 -3.44 -1.58
CA TYR A 175 -2.12 -4.34 -2.59
C TYR A 175 -3.04 -5.41 -1.98
N ARG A 176 -3.94 -5.93 -2.82
CA ARG A 176 -4.80 -7.05 -2.44
C ARG A 176 -4.01 -8.34 -2.34
N ILE A 177 -4.24 -9.11 -1.27
CA ILE A 177 -3.80 -10.51 -1.13
C ILE A 177 -4.93 -11.45 -1.60
N VAL A 178 -4.59 -12.51 -2.34
CA VAL A 178 -5.50 -13.57 -2.82
C VAL A 178 -4.96 -14.95 -2.49
#